data_2852b56d23693f37710bc64959091658
#
_entry.id   2852b56d23693f37710bc64959091658
#
_cell.length_a   1.000
_cell.length_b   1.000
_cell.length_c   1.000
_cell.angle_alpha   90.00
_cell.angle_beta   90.00
_cell.angle_gamma   90.00
#
_symmetry.space_group_name_H-M   'P 1'
#
loop_
_entity.id
_entity.type
_entity.pdbx_description
1 polymer ?
#
loop_
_entity_poly.entity_id
_entity_poly.type
_entity_poly.pdbx_seq_one_letter_code
_entity_poly.pdbx_strand_id
1 'polypeptide(L)'
;MVVSQGETEQGELNDETLRLAMQTVKETGYVVLERVLSATWVSEIRVAFERELLKQVEGKPPQTHGGGSPPMEGLFLDPLIIAHPLAVQIMEAIMGKDIYSYLPYGCNTAWPGSPVQWIHRDSEHLFPELPYALPPATVVVNIALVDFTEENGATEVWPGSHLVVDTDPEILEDPYTRWSEAKAARLGSVRTVMPAGSVVVRDMRMLHRGMPNHTDIIRSMIAVVYFRKFHRMPAEMPRTDVSHAWDTMSEKARSIYRFYNPEKQDSEE
;
A
#
# COMPACT_ATOMS: atom_id res chain seq x y z
N MET A 1 -9.49 3.08 -12.55
CA MET A 1 -9.39 2.32 -13.82
C MET A 1 -10.25 1.07 -13.69
N VAL A 2 -11.10 0.82 -14.65
CA VAL A 2 -11.93 -0.39 -14.69
C VAL A 2 -11.12 -1.52 -15.33
N VAL A 3 -11.00 -2.66 -14.66
CA VAL A 3 -10.43 -3.90 -15.16
C VAL A 3 -11.61 -4.77 -15.62
N SER A 4 -11.48 -5.47 -16.73
CA SER A 4 -12.56 -6.34 -17.22
C SER A 4 -12.77 -7.53 -16.27
N GLN A 5 -13.98 -8.09 -16.28
CA GLN A 5 -14.29 -9.26 -15.47
C GLN A 5 -13.37 -10.46 -15.85
N GLY A 6 -13.11 -10.66 -17.15
CA GLY A 6 -12.23 -11.74 -17.61
C GLY A 6 -10.81 -11.62 -17.06
N GLU A 7 -10.21 -10.42 -17.06
CA GLU A 7 -8.89 -10.17 -16.47
C GLU A 7 -8.88 -10.43 -14.96
N THR A 8 -9.94 -10.01 -14.28
CA THR A 8 -10.08 -10.22 -12.83
C THR A 8 -10.19 -11.71 -12.48
N GLU A 9 -11.00 -12.46 -13.22
CA GLU A 9 -11.19 -13.91 -13.01
C GLU A 9 -9.95 -14.73 -13.36
N GLN A 10 -9.21 -14.32 -14.39
CA GLN A 10 -7.96 -14.96 -14.80
C GLN A 10 -6.78 -14.55 -13.91
N GLY A 11 -6.89 -13.43 -13.20
CA GLY A 11 -5.78 -12.83 -12.45
C GLY A 11 -4.68 -12.31 -13.38
N GLU A 12 -5.01 -11.93 -14.62
CA GLU A 12 -4.04 -11.52 -15.63
C GLU A 12 -4.56 -10.29 -16.41
N LEU A 13 -3.75 -9.23 -16.44
CA LEU A 13 -4.01 -8.05 -17.25
C LEU A 13 -3.56 -8.30 -18.68
N ASN A 14 -4.36 -7.91 -19.65
CA ASN A 14 -3.93 -7.87 -21.03
C ASN A 14 -2.88 -6.76 -21.25
N ASP A 15 -2.16 -6.82 -22.37
CA ASP A 15 -1.06 -5.89 -22.67
C ASP A 15 -1.51 -4.42 -22.69
N GLU A 16 -2.72 -4.12 -23.14
CA GLU A 16 -3.24 -2.76 -23.21
C GLU A 16 -3.56 -2.24 -21.81
N THR A 17 -4.27 -3.02 -20.98
CA THR A 17 -4.60 -2.68 -19.60
C THR A 17 -3.34 -2.51 -18.76
N LEU A 18 -2.37 -3.43 -18.89
CA LEU A 18 -1.09 -3.34 -18.19
C LEU A 18 -0.32 -2.08 -18.60
N ARG A 19 -0.23 -1.79 -19.91
CA ARG A 19 0.45 -0.60 -20.42
C ARG A 19 -0.19 0.68 -19.90
N LEU A 20 -1.53 0.74 -19.88
CA LEU A 20 -2.27 1.90 -19.34
C LEU A 20 -2.03 2.06 -17.84
N ALA A 21 -2.07 0.98 -17.07
CA ALA A 21 -1.79 1.01 -15.62
C ALA A 21 -0.37 1.52 -15.34
N MET A 22 0.63 0.99 -16.06
CA MET A 22 2.02 1.46 -15.96
C MET A 22 2.18 2.94 -16.27
N GLN A 23 1.56 3.39 -17.35
CA GLN A 23 1.60 4.80 -17.76
C GLN A 23 0.96 5.68 -16.69
N THR A 24 -0.20 5.27 -16.17
CA THR A 24 -0.90 6.00 -15.10
C THR A 24 -0.01 6.13 -13.86
N VAL A 25 0.61 5.05 -13.39
CA VAL A 25 1.52 5.13 -12.24
C VAL A 25 2.73 6.02 -12.52
N LYS A 26 3.30 5.96 -13.72
CA LYS A 26 4.44 6.82 -14.10
C LYS A 26 4.11 8.30 -14.14
N GLU A 27 2.90 8.66 -14.56
CA GLU A 27 2.47 10.05 -14.71
C GLU A 27 1.90 10.63 -13.42
N THR A 28 1.10 9.84 -12.69
CA THR A 28 0.35 10.33 -11.54
C THR A 28 0.89 9.85 -10.18
N GLY A 29 1.67 8.78 -10.17
CA GLY A 29 2.20 8.15 -8.96
C GLY A 29 1.32 7.03 -8.41
N TYR A 30 0.14 6.77 -8.96
CA TYR A 30 -0.73 5.70 -8.51
C TYR A 30 -1.69 5.23 -9.59
N VAL A 31 -2.28 4.06 -9.39
CA VAL A 31 -3.44 3.58 -10.15
C VAL A 31 -4.41 2.89 -9.20
N VAL A 32 -5.70 3.10 -9.42
CA VAL A 32 -6.79 2.40 -8.72
C VAL A 32 -7.37 1.35 -9.66
N LEU A 33 -7.32 0.09 -9.28
CA LEU A 33 -8.03 -1.01 -9.93
C LEU A 33 -9.36 -1.17 -9.19
N GLU A 34 -10.47 -0.76 -9.82
CA GLU A 34 -11.76 -0.70 -9.15
C GLU A 34 -12.44 -2.07 -9.11
N ARG A 35 -12.92 -2.47 -7.92
CA ARG A 35 -13.72 -3.70 -7.69
C ARG A 35 -13.09 -4.97 -8.24
N VAL A 36 -11.77 -5.10 -8.11
CA VAL A 36 -11.06 -6.32 -8.54
C VAL A 36 -11.10 -7.45 -7.49
N LEU A 37 -11.71 -7.20 -6.35
CA LEU A 37 -11.96 -8.17 -5.29
C LEU A 37 -13.47 -8.36 -5.11
N SER A 38 -13.92 -9.62 -4.95
CA SER A 38 -15.35 -9.89 -4.80
C SER A 38 -15.92 -9.35 -3.49
N ALA A 39 -17.18 -8.92 -3.51
CA ALA A 39 -17.85 -8.39 -2.33
C ALA A 39 -17.90 -9.40 -1.15
N THR A 40 -18.01 -10.69 -1.45
CA THR A 40 -17.98 -11.74 -0.42
C THR A 40 -16.62 -11.80 0.27
N TRP A 41 -15.54 -11.86 -0.51
CA TRP A 41 -14.17 -11.85 0.03
C TRP A 41 -13.89 -10.60 0.85
N VAL A 42 -14.25 -9.42 0.32
CA VAL A 42 -14.06 -8.13 1.02
C VAL A 42 -14.78 -8.13 2.37
N SER A 43 -16.03 -8.60 2.40
CA SER A 43 -16.83 -8.68 3.63
C SER A 43 -16.20 -9.60 4.68
N GLU A 44 -15.71 -10.75 4.25
CA GLU A 44 -15.07 -11.74 5.13
C GLU A 44 -13.77 -11.19 5.73
N ILE A 45 -12.89 -10.67 4.88
CA ILE A 45 -11.62 -10.08 5.31
C ILE A 45 -11.87 -8.86 6.19
N ARG A 46 -12.81 -7.99 5.85
CA ARG A 46 -13.14 -6.81 6.64
C ARG A 46 -13.52 -7.19 8.07
N VAL A 47 -14.46 -8.12 8.23
CA VAL A 47 -14.93 -8.57 9.56
C VAL A 47 -13.77 -9.12 10.39
N ALA A 48 -12.93 -9.97 9.79
CA ALA A 48 -11.75 -10.52 10.47
C ALA A 48 -10.75 -9.42 10.83
N PHE A 49 -10.44 -8.54 9.88
CA PHE A 49 -9.44 -7.47 10.03
C PHE A 49 -9.85 -6.44 11.09
N GLU A 50 -11.08 -5.92 11.04
CA GLU A 50 -11.58 -4.95 12.02
C GLU A 50 -11.67 -5.56 13.42
N ARG A 51 -12.02 -6.86 13.53
CA ARG A 51 -11.98 -7.58 14.80
C ARG A 51 -10.57 -7.59 15.42
N GLU A 52 -9.54 -7.88 14.62
CA GLU A 52 -8.16 -7.89 15.12
C GLU A 52 -7.67 -6.48 15.49
N LEU A 53 -8.02 -5.46 14.70
CA LEU A 53 -7.71 -4.07 15.04
C LEU A 53 -8.39 -3.65 16.36
N LEU A 54 -9.66 -4.01 16.57
CA LEU A 54 -10.40 -3.68 17.79
C LEU A 54 -9.83 -4.37 19.02
N LYS A 55 -9.31 -5.59 18.90
CA LYS A 55 -8.58 -6.25 20.00
C LYS A 55 -7.33 -5.46 20.42
N GLN A 56 -6.56 -4.96 19.45
CA GLN A 56 -5.33 -4.21 19.73
C GLN A 56 -5.56 -2.90 20.48
N VAL A 57 -6.73 -2.30 20.32
CA VAL A 57 -7.12 -1.07 21.02
C VAL A 57 -8.07 -1.32 22.20
N GLU A 58 -8.23 -2.58 22.63
CA GLU A 58 -9.09 -3.00 23.74
C GLU A 58 -10.53 -2.45 23.63
N GLY A 59 -11.06 -2.40 22.39
CA GLY A 59 -12.39 -1.86 22.08
C GLY A 59 -12.55 -0.34 22.25
N LYS A 60 -11.46 0.39 22.46
CA LYS A 60 -11.43 1.85 22.52
C LYS A 60 -10.72 2.42 21.28
N PRO A 61 -11.43 2.61 20.15
CA PRO A 61 -10.82 3.11 18.92
C PRO A 61 -10.11 4.44 19.14
N PRO A 62 -8.86 4.59 18.71
CA PRO A 62 -8.19 5.88 18.74
C PRO A 62 -8.82 6.83 17.72
N GLN A 63 -8.88 8.11 18.04
CA GLN A 63 -9.26 9.14 17.07
C GLN A 63 -8.03 9.53 16.23
N THR A 64 -7.57 8.61 15.38
CA THR A 64 -6.33 8.79 14.61
C THR A 64 -6.38 7.98 13.30
N HIS A 65 -5.27 8.00 12.57
CA HIS A 65 -5.03 7.16 11.40
C HIS A 65 -4.04 6.04 11.74
N GLY A 66 -4.07 4.99 10.93
CA GLY A 66 -3.19 3.83 11.10
C GLY A 66 -3.79 2.73 11.97
N GLY A 67 -2.95 1.85 12.43
CA GLY A 67 -3.31 0.68 13.22
C GLY A 67 -2.16 -0.31 13.24
N GLY A 68 -2.31 -1.38 14.01
CA GLY A 68 -1.35 -2.47 14.05
C GLY A 68 -1.50 -3.44 12.86
N SER A 69 -0.64 -4.42 12.85
CA SER A 69 -0.72 -5.52 11.89
C SER A 69 -1.65 -6.61 12.41
N PRO A 70 -2.44 -7.27 11.55
CA PRO A 70 -3.16 -8.47 11.96
C PRO A 70 -2.19 -9.63 12.19
N PRO A 71 -2.60 -10.71 12.85
CA PRO A 71 -1.77 -11.90 12.96
C PRO A 71 -1.49 -12.49 11.57
N MET A 72 -0.25 -12.88 11.29
CA MET A 72 0.16 -13.41 10.00
C MET A 72 -0.19 -14.91 9.88
N GLU A 73 -1.48 -15.21 9.86
CA GLU A 73 -2.03 -16.57 9.78
C GLU A 73 -3.38 -16.60 9.05
N GLY A 74 -3.78 -17.75 8.57
CA GLY A 74 -5.09 -18.01 7.96
C GLY A 74 -5.44 -16.99 6.87
N LEU A 75 -6.58 -16.32 7.00
CA LEU A 75 -7.10 -15.35 6.03
C LEU A 75 -6.15 -14.18 5.74
N PHE A 76 -5.29 -13.83 6.70
CA PHE A 76 -4.36 -12.71 6.55
C PHE A 76 -3.13 -13.04 5.69
N LEU A 77 -2.93 -14.31 5.35
CA LEU A 77 -1.94 -14.76 4.36
C LEU A 77 -2.57 -15.11 3.02
N ASP A 78 -3.82 -14.71 2.78
CA ASP A 78 -4.49 -14.90 1.49
C ASP A 78 -3.66 -14.29 0.35
N PRO A 79 -3.43 -15.02 -0.76
CA PRO A 79 -2.69 -14.51 -1.92
C PRO A 79 -3.22 -13.18 -2.47
N LEU A 80 -4.52 -12.91 -2.35
CA LEU A 80 -5.13 -11.63 -2.77
C LEU A 80 -4.69 -10.45 -1.89
N ILE A 81 -4.14 -10.71 -0.70
CA ILE A 81 -3.52 -9.69 0.14
C ILE A 81 -2.02 -9.62 -0.15
N ILE A 82 -1.31 -10.74 0.05
CA ILE A 82 0.15 -10.74 0.10
C ILE A 82 0.84 -10.81 -1.27
N ALA A 83 0.11 -11.18 -2.33
CA ALA A 83 0.64 -11.33 -3.69
C ALA A 83 -0.46 -11.12 -4.75
N HIS A 84 -1.27 -10.05 -4.61
CA HIS A 84 -2.40 -9.78 -5.51
C HIS A 84 -1.97 -9.83 -6.99
N PRO A 85 -2.52 -10.73 -7.81
CA PRO A 85 -1.96 -11.08 -9.11
C PRO A 85 -1.89 -9.88 -10.06
N LEU A 86 -2.93 -9.05 -10.13
CA LEU A 86 -2.95 -7.86 -11.02
C LEU A 86 -1.98 -6.78 -10.53
N ALA A 87 -1.90 -6.56 -9.21
CA ALA A 87 -0.99 -5.58 -8.64
C ALA A 87 0.48 -6.01 -8.84
N VAL A 88 0.79 -7.30 -8.67
CA VAL A 88 2.14 -7.85 -8.90
C VAL A 88 2.59 -7.62 -10.33
N GLN A 89 1.74 -7.84 -11.34
CA GLN A 89 2.08 -7.58 -12.74
C GLN A 89 2.44 -6.11 -12.98
N ILE A 90 1.66 -5.18 -12.43
CA ILE A 90 1.96 -3.75 -12.53
C ILE A 90 3.28 -3.42 -11.83
N MET A 91 3.47 -3.92 -10.60
CA MET A 91 4.70 -3.68 -9.84
C MET A 91 5.94 -4.25 -10.54
N GLU A 92 5.88 -5.47 -11.06
CA GLU A 92 7.00 -6.06 -11.81
C GLU A 92 7.31 -5.29 -13.09
N ALA A 93 6.28 -4.70 -13.72
CA ALA A 93 6.45 -3.88 -14.92
C ALA A 93 7.11 -2.51 -14.64
N ILE A 94 6.86 -1.90 -13.47
CA ILE A 94 7.44 -0.59 -13.11
C ILE A 94 8.71 -0.69 -12.27
N MET A 95 8.88 -1.75 -11.48
CA MET A 95 10.04 -1.96 -10.61
C MET A 95 11.01 -3.04 -11.10
N GLY A 96 10.65 -3.81 -12.13
CA GLY A 96 11.39 -4.97 -12.57
C GLY A 96 11.04 -6.24 -11.79
N LYS A 97 11.50 -7.37 -12.30
CA LYS A 97 11.28 -8.69 -11.67
C LYS A 97 12.00 -8.80 -10.33
N ASP A 98 11.66 -9.83 -9.57
CA ASP A 98 12.26 -10.14 -8.26
C ASP A 98 11.94 -9.10 -7.18
N ILE A 99 10.80 -8.43 -7.27
CA ILE A 99 10.28 -7.64 -6.16
C ILE A 99 10.17 -8.50 -4.91
N TYR A 100 10.22 -7.88 -3.74
CA TYR A 100 10.03 -8.58 -2.48
C TYR A 100 9.21 -7.75 -1.50
N SER A 101 8.71 -8.40 -0.47
CA SER A 101 8.01 -7.78 0.63
C SER A 101 8.40 -8.44 1.95
N TYR A 102 7.88 -7.94 3.06
CA TYR A 102 8.07 -8.48 4.39
C TYR A 102 6.75 -8.55 5.16
N LEU A 103 6.76 -9.34 6.23
CA LEU A 103 5.66 -9.50 7.15
C LEU A 103 6.11 -9.08 8.57
N PRO A 104 5.23 -8.50 9.36
CA PRO A 104 3.82 -8.29 9.06
C PRO A 104 3.61 -7.09 8.12
N TYR A 105 2.59 -7.13 7.28
CA TYR A 105 2.11 -5.94 6.57
C TYR A 105 1.28 -5.07 7.51
N GLY A 106 1.11 -3.79 7.16
CA GLY A 106 0.41 -2.81 7.95
C GLY A 106 -1.01 -2.50 7.49
N CYS A 107 -1.54 -1.42 8.04
CA CYS A 107 -2.80 -0.83 7.61
C CYS A 107 -2.73 0.70 7.64
N ASN A 108 -3.59 1.32 6.82
CA ASN A 108 -3.79 2.78 6.79
C ASN A 108 -5.27 3.08 7.09
N THR A 109 -5.72 2.64 8.24
CA THR A 109 -7.11 2.79 8.70
C THR A 109 -7.37 4.22 9.18
N ALA A 110 -8.50 4.83 8.77
CA ALA A 110 -9.01 6.04 9.40
C ALA A 110 -10.12 5.67 10.39
N TRP A 111 -9.84 5.86 11.67
CA TRP A 111 -10.78 5.60 12.73
C TRP A 111 -11.86 6.70 12.80
N PRO A 112 -13.08 6.41 13.26
CA PRO A 112 -14.09 7.44 13.53
C PRO A 112 -13.52 8.58 14.36
N GLY A 113 -13.74 9.82 13.91
CA GLY A 113 -13.22 11.03 14.57
C GLY A 113 -11.73 11.32 14.34
N SER A 114 -11.04 10.56 13.47
CA SER A 114 -9.66 10.88 13.12
C SER A 114 -9.54 12.24 12.44
N PRO A 115 -8.51 13.05 12.81
CA PRO A 115 -8.27 14.38 12.23
C PRO A 115 -7.57 14.28 10.85
N VAL A 116 -7.37 15.41 10.20
CA VAL A 116 -6.49 15.49 9.03
C VAL A 116 -5.04 15.24 9.44
N GLN A 117 -4.32 14.49 8.62
CA GLN A 117 -2.87 14.32 8.76
C GLN A 117 -2.13 15.48 8.08
N TRP A 118 -0.85 15.67 8.43
CA TRP A 118 0.06 16.51 7.63
C TRP A 118 0.30 15.88 6.25
N ILE A 119 0.69 16.71 5.29
CA ILE A 119 1.06 16.27 3.95
C ILE A 119 2.45 15.67 4.01
N HIS A 120 2.62 14.44 3.56
CA HIS A 120 3.89 13.70 3.66
C HIS A 120 4.10 12.72 2.52
N ARG A 121 5.31 12.18 2.46
CA ARG A 121 5.70 11.00 1.69
C ARG A 121 5.99 9.86 2.65
N ASP A 122 5.77 8.63 2.21
CA ASP A 122 6.15 7.44 2.97
C ASP A 122 7.62 7.04 2.72
N SER A 123 8.20 7.53 1.63
CA SER A 123 9.63 7.36 1.32
C SER A 123 10.19 8.56 0.57
N GLU A 124 11.49 8.76 0.72
CA GLU A 124 12.25 9.79 0.02
C GLU A 124 12.71 9.32 -1.37
N HIS A 125 13.25 10.25 -2.14
CA HIS A 125 14.02 9.91 -3.34
C HIS A 125 15.35 9.27 -2.93
N LEU A 126 15.76 8.18 -3.62
CA LEU A 126 17.03 7.51 -3.32
C LEU A 126 18.26 8.41 -3.49
N PHE A 127 18.15 9.39 -4.36
CA PHE A 127 19.22 10.33 -4.69
C PHE A 127 18.60 11.74 -4.77
N PRO A 128 18.39 12.39 -3.63
CA PRO A 128 17.74 13.71 -3.57
C PRO A 128 18.58 14.81 -4.24
N GLU A 129 19.87 14.59 -4.44
CA GLU A 129 20.78 15.49 -5.14
C GLU A 129 20.58 15.49 -6.67
N LEU A 130 19.87 14.54 -7.24
CA LEU A 130 19.55 14.51 -8.67
C LEU A 130 18.38 15.45 -8.97
N PRO A 131 18.44 16.23 -10.08
CA PRO A 131 17.37 17.16 -10.45
C PRO A 131 16.14 16.48 -11.08
N TYR A 132 16.05 15.14 -11.06
CA TYR A 132 14.98 14.35 -11.63
C TYR A 132 14.71 13.09 -10.80
N ALA A 133 13.46 12.63 -10.80
CA ALA A 133 13.06 11.43 -10.10
C ALA A 133 13.48 10.17 -10.86
N LEU A 134 14.07 9.22 -10.15
CA LEU A 134 14.34 7.88 -10.66
C LEU A 134 13.06 7.00 -10.61
N PRO A 135 13.05 5.85 -11.30
CA PRO A 135 11.97 4.87 -11.11
C PRO A 135 11.80 4.48 -9.63
N PRO A 136 10.58 4.10 -9.18
CA PRO A 136 10.33 3.80 -7.79
C PRO A 136 11.17 2.63 -7.27
N ALA A 137 11.70 2.75 -6.07
CA ALA A 137 12.35 1.65 -5.34
C ALA A 137 11.37 0.92 -4.42
N THR A 138 10.34 1.63 -3.98
CA THR A 138 9.30 1.16 -3.07
C THR A 138 7.92 1.54 -3.59
N VAL A 139 6.98 0.60 -3.48
CA VAL A 139 5.58 0.77 -3.86
C VAL A 139 4.71 0.15 -2.78
N VAL A 140 3.60 0.79 -2.46
CA VAL A 140 2.59 0.23 -1.57
C VAL A 140 1.38 -0.23 -2.37
N VAL A 141 0.85 -1.40 -2.01
CA VAL A 141 -0.45 -1.89 -2.46
C VAL A 141 -1.44 -1.68 -1.33
N ASN A 142 -2.47 -0.88 -1.60
CA ASN A 142 -3.54 -0.63 -0.64
C ASN A 142 -4.81 -1.35 -1.09
N ILE A 143 -5.50 -2.02 -0.15
CA ILE A 143 -6.75 -2.74 -0.40
C ILE A 143 -7.86 -2.07 0.41
N ALA A 144 -8.86 -1.53 -0.28
CA ALA A 144 -10.01 -0.88 0.34
C ALA A 144 -11.02 -1.94 0.82
N LEU A 145 -11.24 -2.02 2.14
CA LEU A 145 -12.19 -2.96 2.73
C LEU A 145 -13.59 -2.37 2.92
N VAL A 146 -13.74 -1.07 2.68
CA VAL A 146 -15.00 -0.31 2.67
C VAL A 146 -15.00 0.64 1.49
N ASP A 147 -16.15 1.18 1.12
CA ASP A 147 -16.21 2.30 0.19
C ASP A 147 -15.47 3.49 0.79
N PHE A 148 -14.59 4.12 0.01
CA PHE A 148 -13.92 5.35 0.41
C PHE A 148 -14.74 6.53 -0.11
N THR A 149 -15.18 7.37 0.80
CA THR A 149 -15.94 8.59 0.54
C THR A 149 -15.21 9.80 1.14
N GLU A 150 -15.60 11.00 0.73
CA GLU A 150 -15.04 12.19 1.36
C GLU A 150 -15.37 12.26 2.85
N GLU A 151 -16.55 11.79 3.25
CA GLU A 151 -17.02 11.83 4.63
C GLU A 151 -16.27 10.88 5.56
N ASN A 152 -15.88 9.67 5.06
CA ASN A 152 -15.15 8.70 5.87
C ASN A 152 -13.63 8.82 5.76
N GLY A 153 -13.15 9.91 5.16
CA GLY A 153 -11.72 10.22 5.12
C GLY A 153 -10.96 9.53 3.98
N ALA A 154 -11.57 9.43 2.77
CA ALA A 154 -10.81 9.01 1.58
C ALA A 154 -9.50 9.79 1.50
N THR A 155 -8.38 9.10 1.29
CA THR A 155 -7.04 9.68 1.29
C THR A 155 -6.93 10.78 0.25
N GLU A 156 -6.37 11.92 0.62
CA GLU A 156 -6.00 12.97 -0.32
C GLU A 156 -4.61 12.70 -0.87
N VAL A 157 -4.45 12.84 -2.17
CA VAL A 157 -3.20 12.57 -2.88
C VAL A 157 -2.89 13.72 -3.85
N TRP A 158 -1.61 13.94 -4.15
CA TRP A 158 -1.13 14.93 -5.12
C TRP A 158 -0.55 14.20 -6.35
N PRO A 159 -1.33 14.00 -7.42
CA PRO A 159 -0.86 13.32 -8.62
C PRO A 159 0.36 14.00 -9.21
N GLY A 160 1.37 13.21 -9.61
CA GLY A 160 2.63 13.71 -10.16
C GLY A 160 3.66 14.17 -9.12
N SER A 161 3.30 14.30 -7.84
CA SER A 161 4.22 14.75 -6.79
C SER A 161 5.41 13.80 -6.53
N HIS A 162 5.30 12.53 -6.90
CA HIS A 162 6.39 11.55 -6.85
C HIS A 162 7.54 11.87 -7.82
N LEU A 163 7.30 12.73 -8.81
CA LEU A 163 8.31 13.20 -9.76
C LEU A 163 9.02 14.49 -9.29
N VAL A 164 8.48 15.14 -8.27
CA VAL A 164 9.08 16.36 -7.71
C VAL A 164 10.20 15.95 -6.76
N VAL A 165 11.45 16.16 -7.18
CA VAL A 165 12.61 16.03 -6.32
C VAL A 165 12.73 17.31 -5.52
N ASP A 166 12.69 17.19 -4.22
CA ASP A 166 12.76 18.32 -3.31
C ASP A 166 14.14 18.41 -2.69
N THR A 167 14.78 19.56 -2.88
CA THR A 167 16.08 19.87 -2.32
C THR A 167 15.99 20.87 -1.16
N ASP A 168 14.77 21.17 -0.69
CA ASP A 168 14.55 22.06 0.45
C ASP A 168 15.08 21.43 1.74
N PRO A 169 16.10 22.01 2.40
CA PRO A 169 16.69 21.45 3.61
C PRO A 169 15.67 21.26 4.74
N GLU A 170 14.68 22.15 4.88
CA GLU A 170 13.66 22.04 5.93
C GLU A 170 12.80 20.77 5.75
N ILE A 171 12.60 20.32 4.51
CA ILE A 171 11.87 19.08 4.22
C ILE A 171 12.77 17.86 4.36
N LEU A 172 14.02 17.94 3.89
CA LEU A 172 14.98 16.83 3.96
C LEU A 172 15.38 16.51 5.40
N GLU A 173 15.38 17.50 6.28
CA GLU A 173 15.67 17.32 7.71
C GLU A 173 14.44 16.85 8.52
N ASP A 174 13.22 16.99 7.98
CA ASP A 174 12.01 16.48 8.63
C ASP A 174 11.94 14.94 8.47
N PRO A 175 11.94 14.18 9.58
CA PRO A 175 11.95 12.72 9.52
C PRO A 175 10.70 12.11 8.86
N TYR A 176 9.68 12.93 8.61
CA TYR A 176 8.43 12.54 7.95
C TYR A 176 8.25 13.19 6.58
N THR A 177 9.27 13.92 6.08
CA THR A 177 9.20 14.61 4.78
C THR A 177 7.91 15.42 4.58
N ARG A 178 7.55 16.22 5.60
CA ARG A 178 6.31 16.99 5.62
C ARG A 178 6.39 18.19 4.67
N TRP A 179 5.29 18.42 3.98
CA TRP A 179 5.13 19.57 3.11
C TRP A 179 4.15 20.58 3.69
N SER A 180 4.42 21.87 3.50
CA SER A 180 3.45 22.92 3.84
C SER A 180 2.27 22.93 2.87
N GLU A 181 1.11 23.35 3.36
CA GLU A 181 -0.10 23.53 2.53
C GLU A 181 0.16 24.44 1.32
N ALA A 182 0.89 25.54 1.53
CA ALA A 182 1.22 26.50 0.47
C ALA A 182 2.09 25.90 -0.62
N LYS A 183 3.00 24.99 -0.26
CA LYS A 183 3.88 24.31 -1.21
C LYS A 183 3.10 23.26 -1.99
N ALA A 184 2.32 22.44 -1.32
CA ALA A 184 1.53 21.38 -1.92
C ALA A 184 0.38 21.90 -2.81
N ALA A 185 -0.22 23.04 -2.46
CA ALA A 185 -1.30 23.68 -3.22
C ALA A 185 -0.96 23.97 -4.69
N ARG A 186 0.34 24.11 -5.01
CA ARG A 186 0.80 24.32 -6.39
C ARG A 186 0.63 23.12 -7.31
N LEU A 187 0.51 21.92 -6.74
CA LEU A 187 0.41 20.67 -7.51
C LEU A 187 -1.03 20.24 -7.77
N GLY A 188 -1.98 20.77 -6.99
CA GLY A 188 -3.36 20.30 -7.00
C GLY A 188 -3.50 18.90 -6.36
N SER A 189 -4.61 18.66 -5.69
CA SER A 189 -4.89 17.39 -5.02
C SER A 189 -6.23 16.80 -5.46
N VAL A 190 -6.39 15.49 -5.24
CA VAL A 190 -7.63 14.77 -5.43
C VAL A 190 -7.90 13.82 -4.25
N ARG A 191 -9.17 13.54 -4.00
CA ARG A 191 -9.58 12.53 -3.02
C ARG A 191 -9.69 11.16 -3.71
N THR A 192 -9.11 10.13 -3.13
CA THR A 192 -9.19 8.76 -3.65
C THR A 192 -10.52 8.11 -3.29
N VAL A 193 -11.63 8.69 -3.77
CA VAL A 193 -12.95 8.09 -3.65
C VAL A 193 -13.00 6.83 -4.52
N MET A 194 -13.33 5.70 -3.91
CA MET A 194 -13.34 4.41 -4.62
C MET A 194 -14.23 3.39 -3.90
N PRO A 195 -14.81 2.42 -4.61
CA PRO A 195 -15.59 1.36 -3.99
C PRO A 195 -14.74 0.37 -3.21
N ALA A 196 -15.35 -0.30 -2.24
CA ALA A 196 -14.78 -1.46 -1.57
C ALA A 196 -14.33 -2.53 -2.58
N GLY A 197 -13.25 -3.25 -2.26
CA GLY A 197 -12.65 -4.24 -3.17
C GLY A 197 -11.77 -3.61 -4.26
N SER A 198 -11.54 -2.30 -4.20
CA SER A 198 -10.53 -1.65 -5.04
C SER A 198 -9.13 -1.88 -4.49
N VAL A 199 -8.17 -2.00 -5.41
CA VAL A 199 -6.74 -2.17 -5.13
C VAL A 199 -5.98 -1.00 -5.72
N VAL A 200 -5.18 -0.32 -4.90
CA VAL A 200 -4.36 0.83 -5.31
C VAL A 200 -2.90 0.40 -5.35
N VAL A 201 -2.22 0.65 -6.46
CA VAL A 201 -0.75 0.55 -6.56
C VAL A 201 -0.20 1.97 -6.55
N ARG A 202 0.59 2.34 -5.53
CA ARG A 202 1.05 3.72 -5.31
C ARG A 202 2.56 3.78 -5.06
N ASP A 203 3.22 4.70 -5.75
CA ASP A 203 4.61 5.09 -5.46
C ASP A 203 4.67 5.76 -4.08
N MET A 204 5.51 5.27 -3.19
CA MET A 204 5.59 5.76 -1.81
C MET A 204 6.17 7.18 -1.69
N ARG A 205 6.74 7.71 -2.76
CA ARG A 205 7.20 9.11 -2.83
C ARG A 205 6.08 10.10 -3.15
N MET A 206 4.87 9.62 -3.53
CA MET A 206 3.73 10.48 -3.80
C MET A 206 3.24 11.14 -2.51
N LEU A 207 3.08 12.47 -2.54
CA LEU A 207 2.48 13.22 -1.45
C LEU A 207 1.05 12.77 -1.21
N HIS A 208 0.73 12.57 0.06
CA HIS A 208 -0.61 12.18 0.48
C HIS A 208 -0.87 12.56 1.93
N ARG A 209 -2.12 12.44 2.34
CA ARG A 209 -2.53 12.50 3.75
C ARG A 209 -3.85 11.78 3.99
N GLY A 210 -4.03 11.27 5.20
CA GLY A 210 -5.33 10.85 5.71
C GLY A 210 -6.21 12.07 5.97
N MET A 211 -7.46 12.00 5.54
CA MET A 211 -8.45 13.04 5.76
C MET A 211 -9.38 12.67 6.92
N PRO A 212 -10.06 13.66 7.54
CA PRO A 212 -10.92 13.39 8.67
C PRO A 212 -11.99 12.34 8.35
N ASN A 213 -12.23 11.42 9.29
CA ASN A 213 -13.35 10.50 9.23
C ASN A 213 -14.47 11.02 10.14
N HIS A 214 -15.52 11.56 9.53
CA HIS A 214 -16.68 12.11 10.21
C HIS A 214 -17.82 11.09 10.40
N THR A 215 -17.57 9.83 10.03
CA THR A 215 -18.57 8.76 10.15
C THR A 215 -18.27 7.85 11.35
N ASP A 216 -19.23 7.00 11.69
CA ASP A 216 -19.07 5.95 12.69
C ASP A 216 -18.45 4.65 12.13
N ILE A 217 -18.08 4.65 10.85
CA ILE A 217 -17.52 3.49 10.15
C ILE A 217 -16.00 3.56 10.22
N ILE A 218 -15.36 2.46 10.60
CA ILE A 218 -13.91 2.31 10.46
C ILE A 218 -13.60 2.24 8.96
N ARG A 219 -12.84 3.22 8.44
CA ARG A 219 -12.38 3.17 7.06
C ARG A 219 -11.12 2.29 7.01
N SER A 220 -11.34 1.00 7.02
CA SER A 220 -10.29 -0.01 7.05
C SER A 220 -9.62 -0.17 5.68
N MET A 221 -8.28 -0.20 5.68
CA MET A 221 -7.45 -0.37 4.50
C MET A 221 -6.19 -1.16 4.84
N ILE A 222 -5.95 -2.26 4.14
CA ILE A 222 -4.70 -3.02 4.23
C ILE A 222 -3.63 -2.31 3.42
N ALA A 223 -2.38 -2.36 3.88
CA ALA A 223 -1.23 -1.76 3.23
C ALA A 223 -0.05 -2.74 3.19
N VAL A 224 0.35 -3.17 2.00
CA VAL A 224 1.47 -4.08 1.78
C VAL A 224 2.55 -3.34 0.99
N VAL A 225 3.74 -3.20 1.56
CA VAL A 225 4.86 -2.50 0.93
C VAL A 225 5.74 -3.48 0.17
N TYR A 226 6.09 -3.13 -1.06
CA TYR A 226 6.96 -3.91 -1.93
C TYR A 226 8.19 -3.13 -2.33
N PHE A 227 9.29 -3.85 -2.48
CA PHE A 227 10.61 -3.30 -2.73
C PHE A 227 11.22 -3.86 -4.00
N ARG A 228 12.04 -3.05 -4.68
CA ARG A 228 12.97 -3.56 -5.69
C ARG A 228 13.99 -4.49 -5.06
N LYS A 229 14.47 -5.46 -5.84
CA LYS A 229 15.43 -6.47 -5.37
C LYS A 229 16.73 -5.91 -4.76
N PHE A 230 17.17 -4.74 -5.16
CA PHE A 230 18.39 -4.11 -4.63
C PHE A 230 18.14 -3.24 -3.39
N HIS A 231 16.89 -2.90 -3.10
CA HIS A 231 16.57 -2.11 -1.91
C HIS A 231 16.81 -2.96 -0.67
N ARG A 232 17.52 -2.43 0.31
CA ARG A 232 17.80 -3.16 1.53
C ARG A 232 16.70 -2.88 2.55
N MET A 233 16.12 -3.93 3.09
CA MET A 233 15.19 -3.81 4.20
C MET A 233 15.93 -3.31 5.44
N PRO A 234 15.37 -2.35 6.21
CA PRO A 234 15.96 -1.95 7.48
C PRO A 234 16.14 -3.16 8.41
N ALA A 235 17.29 -3.25 9.07
CA ALA A 235 17.61 -4.38 9.96
C ALA A 235 16.65 -4.46 11.18
N GLU A 236 16.06 -3.33 11.54
CA GLU A 236 15.18 -3.17 12.71
C GLU A 236 13.71 -3.50 12.40
N MET A 237 13.37 -3.81 11.13
CA MET A 237 11.99 -4.16 10.79
C MET A 237 11.56 -5.44 11.49
N PRO A 238 10.40 -5.43 12.17
CA PRO A 238 9.86 -6.62 12.79
C PRO A 238 9.67 -7.71 11.75
N ARG A 239 10.11 -8.91 12.05
CA ARG A 239 9.86 -10.09 11.22
C ARG A 239 8.92 -11.03 11.98
N THR A 240 7.86 -11.42 11.33
CA THR A 240 6.95 -12.44 11.87
C THR A 240 7.31 -13.78 11.28
N ASP A 241 7.48 -14.79 12.13
CA ASP A 241 7.66 -16.17 11.67
C ASP A 241 6.37 -16.64 10.95
N VAL A 242 6.53 -17.05 9.72
CA VAL A 242 5.48 -17.62 8.87
C VAL A 242 5.82 -19.00 8.33
N SER A 243 6.81 -19.67 8.96
CA SER A 243 7.23 -21.02 8.59
C SER A 243 6.07 -22.01 8.56
N HIS A 244 5.12 -21.85 9.49
CA HIS A 244 3.90 -22.68 9.58
C HIS A 244 2.99 -22.60 8.34
N ALA A 245 3.08 -21.52 7.58
CA ALA A 245 2.25 -21.28 6.38
C ALA A 245 3.05 -21.37 5.07
N TRP A 246 4.38 -21.52 5.14
CA TRP A 246 5.26 -21.46 3.98
C TRP A 246 4.84 -22.40 2.85
N ASP A 247 4.53 -23.65 3.18
CA ASP A 247 4.18 -24.68 2.19
C ASP A 247 2.80 -24.44 1.55
N THR A 248 1.94 -23.69 2.21
CA THR A 248 0.60 -23.33 1.69
C THR A 248 0.64 -22.07 0.82
N MET A 249 1.70 -21.28 0.87
CA MET A 249 1.86 -20.10 0.02
C MET A 249 2.01 -20.49 -1.45
N SER A 250 1.44 -19.68 -2.35
CA SER A 250 1.67 -19.82 -3.78
C SER A 250 3.15 -19.63 -4.13
N GLU A 251 3.60 -20.19 -5.26
CA GLU A 251 4.98 -20.01 -5.74
C GLU A 251 5.35 -18.51 -5.86
N LYS A 252 4.40 -17.68 -6.36
CA LYS A 252 4.59 -16.22 -6.46
C LYS A 252 4.75 -15.59 -5.07
N ALA A 253 3.93 -15.95 -4.10
CA ALA A 253 4.05 -15.45 -2.73
C ALA A 253 5.40 -15.87 -2.12
N ARG A 254 5.80 -17.13 -2.24
CA ARG A 254 7.14 -17.59 -1.76
C ARG A 254 8.29 -16.85 -2.43
N SER A 255 8.19 -16.52 -3.71
CA SER A 255 9.18 -15.70 -4.40
C SER A 255 9.27 -14.28 -3.83
N ILE A 256 8.14 -13.66 -3.53
CA ILE A 256 8.06 -12.31 -2.94
C ILE A 256 8.59 -12.32 -1.50
N TYR A 257 8.21 -13.31 -0.72
CA TYR A 257 8.60 -13.44 0.70
C TYR A 257 9.80 -14.35 0.93
N ARG A 258 10.69 -14.49 -0.07
CA ARG A 258 11.82 -15.43 -0.10
C ARG A 258 12.79 -15.35 1.08
N PHE A 259 12.81 -14.25 1.82
CA PHE A 259 13.62 -14.09 3.03
C PHE A 259 13.03 -14.78 4.26
N TYR A 260 11.84 -15.38 4.13
CA TYR A 260 11.18 -16.18 5.16
C TYR A 260 11.27 -17.70 4.86
N ASN A 261 12.04 -18.11 3.84
CA ASN A 261 12.21 -19.51 3.51
C ASN A 261 12.89 -20.23 4.68
N PRO A 262 12.22 -21.21 5.33
CA PRO A 262 12.77 -21.93 6.49
C PRO A 262 14.09 -22.62 6.19
N GLU A 263 14.26 -23.20 4.98
CA GLU A 263 15.47 -23.91 4.57
C GLU A 263 16.71 -23.01 4.44
N LYS A 264 16.51 -21.70 4.29
CA LYS A 264 17.61 -20.72 4.16
C LYS A 264 17.99 -20.06 5.48
N GLN A 265 17.10 -20.08 6.47
CA GLN A 265 17.40 -19.52 7.79
C GLN A 265 18.40 -20.38 8.58
N ASP A 266 18.35 -21.70 8.37
CA ASP A 266 19.28 -22.65 9.01
C ASP A 266 20.71 -22.64 8.41
N SER A 267 20.93 -21.92 7.31
CA SER A 267 22.23 -21.86 6.62
C SER A 267 23.04 -20.59 6.91
N GLU A 268 22.50 -19.63 7.67
CA GLU A 268 23.16 -18.36 8.02
C GLU A 268 23.58 -18.30 9.52
N GLU A 269 23.40 -19.38 10.31
CA GLU A 269 24.04 -19.61 11.62
C GLU A 269 25.35 -20.42 11.47
#